data_7e7ec2a3ed3aadc77b766599a2caf89c
#
_entry.id   7e7ec2a3ed3aadc77b766599a2caf89c
#
_cell.length_a   1.000
_cell.length_b   1.000
_cell.length_c   1.000
_cell.angle_alpha   90.00
_cell.angle_beta   90.00
_cell.angle_gamma   90.00
#
_symmetry.space_group_name_H-M   'P 1'
#
loop_
_entity.id
_entity.type
_entity.pdbx_description
1 polymer ?
#
loop_
_entity_poly.entity_id
_entity_poly.type
_entity_poly.pdbx_seq_one_letter_code
_entity_poly.pdbx_strand_id
1 'polypeptide(L)'
;MKTEHEEQRELVRWFRQTYPGTLIFAIPNGGARSPATASRLKAEGVVKGVPDLFIPAWELWIEMKRVKGGLVSLEQDAMHAYLRSVGYQVMVAKGFEDAKQQIEALRNEVE
;
A
#
# COMPACT_ATOMS: atom_id res chain seq x y z
N MET A 1 -14.00 -15.44 -1.39
CA MET A 1 -12.65 -14.83 -1.30
C MET A 1 -12.77 -13.33 -1.23
N LYS A 2 -12.03 -12.71 -0.33
CA LYS A 2 -12.05 -11.24 -0.18
C LYS A 2 -11.39 -10.55 -1.36
N THR A 3 -11.93 -9.39 -1.72
CA THR A 3 -11.30 -8.53 -2.72
C THR A 3 -10.08 -7.83 -2.10
N GLU A 4 -9.24 -7.26 -2.94
CA GLU A 4 -8.11 -6.44 -2.50
C GLU A 4 -8.59 -5.29 -1.61
N HIS A 5 -9.70 -4.65 -1.99
CA HIS A 5 -10.31 -3.57 -1.21
C HIS A 5 -10.74 -4.03 0.18
N GLU A 6 -11.39 -5.19 0.28
CA GLU A 6 -11.82 -5.74 1.57
C GLU A 6 -10.64 -6.08 2.46
N GLU A 7 -9.58 -6.65 1.89
CA GLU A 7 -8.36 -6.96 2.63
C GLU A 7 -7.69 -5.69 3.16
N GLN A 8 -7.64 -4.65 2.33
CA GLN A 8 -7.06 -3.37 2.74
C GLN A 8 -7.87 -2.72 3.87
N ARG A 9 -9.19 -2.71 3.75
CA ARG A 9 -10.06 -2.15 4.78
C ARG A 9 -9.87 -2.85 6.13
N GLU A 10 -9.74 -4.17 6.10
CA GLU A 10 -9.50 -4.97 7.29
C GLU A 10 -8.15 -4.63 7.92
N LEU A 11 -7.11 -4.47 7.09
CA LEU A 11 -5.79 -4.08 7.56
C LEU A 11 -5.80 -2.71 8.23
N VAL A 12 -6.43 -1.73 7.61
CA VAL A 12 -6.49 -0.36 8.16
C VAL A 12 -7.22 -0.35 9.49
N ARG A 13 -8.33 -1.10 9.60
CA ARG A 13 -9.08 -1.22 10.85
C ARG A 13 -8.20 -1.81 11.95
N TRP A 14 -7.56 -2.94 11.67
CA TRP A 14 -6.67 -3.60 12.63
C TRP A 14 -5.52 -2.68 13.05
N PHE A 15 -4.91 -2.03 12.09
CA PHE A 15 -3.78 -1.14 12.35
C PHE A 15 -4.16 0.01 13.30
N ARG A 16 -5.28 0.64 13.02
CA ARG A 16 -5.76 1.78 13.83
C ARG A 16 -6.12 1.36 15.25
N GLN A 17 -6.57 0.14 15.44
CA GLN A 17 -6.87 -0.41 16.76
C GLN A 17 -5.60 -0.80 17.51
N THR A 18 -4.60 -1.29 16.80
CA THR A 18 -3.37 -1.80 17.39
C THR A 18 -2.35 -0.70 17.67
N TYR A 19 -2.27 0.28 16.80
CA TYR A 19 -1.34 1.40 16.91
C TYR A 19 -2.07 2.74 16.82
N PRO A 20 -2.92 3.06 17.81
CA PRO A 20 -3.83 4.22 17.72
C PRO A 20 -3.14 5.57 17.61
N GLY A 21 -1.89 5.67 18.03
CA GLY A 21 -1.13 6.93 17.93
C GLY A 21 -0.34 7.07 16.63
N THR A 22 -0.41 6.09 15.74
CA THR A 22 0.38 6.05 14.51
C THR A 22 -0.51 6.24 13.29
N LEU A 23 -0.26 7.25 12.50
CA LEU A 23 -1.06 7.54 11.31
C LEU A 23 -0.78 6.54 10.20
N ILE A 24 -1.85 6.02 9.61
CA ILE A 24 -1.83 5.29 8.34
C ILE A 24 -2.87 5.93 7.43
N PHE A 25 -2.54 6.10 6.17
CA PHE A 25 -3.52 6.61 5.21
C PHE A 25 -3.34 5.97 3.84
N ALA A 26 -4.41 6.04 3.06
CA ALA A 26 -4.44 5.44 1.73
C ALA A 26 -4.16 6.48 0.64
N ILE A 27 -3.58 5.99 -0.45
CA ILE A 27 -3.42 6.76 -1.68
C ILE A 27 -4.51 6.23 -2.63
N PRO A 28 -5.45 7.06 -3.08
CA PRO A 28 -6.55 6.59 -3.94
C PRO A 28 -6.05 6.33 -5.36
N ASN A 29 -5.56 5.14 -5.60
CA ASN A 29 -4.91 4.74 -6.86
C ASN A 29 -5.80 3.95 -7.80
N GLY A 30 -7.00 3.61 -7.42
CA GLY A 30 -7.74 2.58 -8.10
C GLY A 30 -8.92 3.06 -8.91
N GLY A 31 -9.50 2.11 -9.63
CA GLY A 31 -10.76 2.27 -10.30
C GLY A 31 -10.65 2.56 -11.79
N ALA A 32 -11.70 2.17 -12.51
CA ALA A 32 -11.84 2.46 -13.93
C ALA A 32 -12.08 3.94 -14.12
N ARG A 33 -11.38 4.54 -15.06
CA ARG A 33 -11.47 5.97 -15.34
C ARG A 33 -11.62 6.19 -16.83
N SER A 34 -12.36 7.24 -17.21
CA SER A 34 -12.39 7.66 -18.60
C SER A 34 -11.01 8.19 -19.02
N PRO A 35 -10.67 8.13 -20.31
CA PRO A 35 -9.40 8.70 -20.78
C PRO A 35 -9.21 10.17 -20.39
N ALA A 36 -10.29 10.95 -20.44
CA ALA A 36 -10.24 12.37 -20.07
C ALA A 36 -9.90 12.55 -18.58
N THR A 37 -10.53 11.77 -17.70
CA THR A 37 -10.24 11.80 -16.26
C THR A 37 -8.82 11.36 -15.97
N ALA A 38 -8.37 10.28 -16.60
CA ALA A 38 -7.01 9.78 -16.43
C ALA A 38 -5.97 10.83 -16.87
N SER A 39 -6.21 11.49 -18.00
CA SER A 39 -5.34 12.54 -18.49
C SER A 39 -5.27 13.74 -17.55
N ARG A 40 -6.43 14.16 -17.04
CA ARG A 40 -6.51 15.26 -16.08
C ARG A 40 -5.74 14.96 -14.79
N LEU A 41 -5.95 13.77 -14.23
CA LEU A 41 -5.26 13.35 -13.00
C LEU A 41 -3.75 13.28 -13.21
N LYS A 42 -3.30 12.77 -14.35
CA LYS A 42 -1.88 12.72 -14.67
C LYS A 42 -1.29 14.13 -14.73
N ALA A 43 -2.00 15.07 -15.36
CA ALA A 43 -1.57 16.46 -15.43
C ALA A 43 -1.51 17.11 -14.03
N GLU A 44 -2.36 16.67 -13.11
CA GLU A 44 -2.38 17.15 -11.73
C GLU A 44 -1.32 16.48 -10.85
N GLY A 45 -0.53 15.55 -11.39
CA GLY A 45 0.55 14.94 -10.64
C GLY A 45 0.29 13.53 -10.12
N VAL A 46 -0.82 12.91 -10.50
CA VAL A 46 -1.09 11.52 -10.11
C VAL A 46 -0.15 10.60 -10.89
N VAL A 47 0.57 9.75 -10.18
CA VAL A 47 1.56 8.84 -10.77
C VAL A 47 1.12 7.40 -10.55
N LYS A 48 1.20 6.58 -11.60
CA LYS A 48 0.87 5.15 -11.52
C LYS A 48 1.89 4.40 -10.70
N GLY A 49 1.41 3.40 -9.97
CA GLY A 49 2.29 2.47 -9.26
C GLY A 49 2.64 2.86 -7.84
N VAL A 50 2.18 4.01 -7.36
CA VAL A 50 2.38 4.38 -5.95
C VAL A 50 1.66 3.36 -5.07
N PRO A 51 2.31 2.85 -4.01
CA PRO A 51 1.65 1.88 -3.12
C PRO A 51 0.37 2.40 -2.48
N ASP A 52 -0.47 1.48 -2.03
CA ASP A 52 -1.82 1.78 -1.56
C ASP A 52 -1.89 2.54 -0.24
N LEU A 53 -0.95 2.28 0.67
CA LEU A 53 -0.98 2.81 2.03
C LEU A 53 0.38 3.35 2.43
N PHE A 54 0.37 4.36 3.31
CA PHE A 54 1.61 4.92 3.84
C PHE A 54 1.50 5.12 5.35
N ILE A 55 2.57 4.75 6.06
CA ILE A 55 2.72 4.98 7.50
C ILE A 55 3.92 5.91 7.69
N PRO A 56 3.69 7.23 7.78
CA PRO A 56 4.80 8.20 7.81
C PRO A 56 5.82 7.98 8.93
N ALA A 57 5.35 7.70 10.13
CA ALA A 57 6.25 7.52 11.28
C ALA A 57 7.24 6.38 11.10
N TRP A 58 6.90 5.38 10.30
CA TRP A 58 7.75 4.22 10.04
C TRP A 58 8.42 4.28 8.67
N GLU A 59 8.17 5.33 7.89
CA GLU A 59 8.66 5.48 6.53
C GLU A 59 8.34 4.23 5.69
N LEU A 60 7.14 3.68 5.89
CA LEU A 60 6.72 2.41 5.32
C LEU A 60 5.55 2.59 4.37
N TRP A 61 5.73 2.13 3.13
CA TRP A 61 4.69 2.02 2.12
C TRP A 61 4.20 0.58 2.07
N ILE A 62 2.91 0.38 1.88
CA ILE A 62 2.33 -0.96 1.78
C ILE A 62 1.55 -1.07 0.47
N GLU A 63 1.94 -2.06 -0.33
CA GLU A 63 1.23 -2.44 -1.55
C GLU A 63 0.35 -3.64 -1.24
N MET A 64 -0.97 -3.48 -1.32
CA MET A 64 -1.91 -4.57 -1.05
C MET A 64 -2.21 -5.35 -2.32
N LYS A 65 -2.17 -6.66 -2.21
CA LYS A 65 -2.59 -7.59 -3.26
C LYS A 65 -3.59 -8.57 -2.68
N ARG A 66 -4.51 -9.05 -3.52
CA ARG A 66 -5.40 -10.12 -3.08
C ARG A 66 -4.58 -11.41 -2.88
N VAL A 67 -5.10 -12.31 -2.06
CA VAL A 67 -4.37 -13.53 -1.67
C VAL A 67 -4.01 -14.39 -2.87
N LYS A 68 -4.93 -14.56 -3.84
CA LYS A 68 -4.67 -15.35 -5.03
C LYS A 68 -4.67 -14.48 -6.29
N GLY A 69 -3.65 -14.67 -7.12
CA GLY A 69 -3.58 -14.04 -8.45
C GLY A 69 -3.19 -12.57 -8.44
N GLY A 70 -2.93 -11.98 -7.29
CA GLY A 70 -2.48 -10.61 -7.23
C GLY A 70 -1.00 -10.49 -7.60
N LEU A 71 -0.71 -9.75 -8.66
CA LEU A 71 0.65 -9.58 -9.16
C LEU A 71 1.04 -8.10 -9.13
N VAL A 72 2.32 -7.86 -8.83
CA VAL A 72 2.89 -6.52 -8.89
C VAL A 72 3.10 -6.17 -10.36
N SER A 73 2.58 -5.02 -10.81
CA SER A 73 2.77 -4.57 -12.17
C SER A 73 4.18 -4.01 -12.38
N LEU A 74 4.57 -3.80 -13.64
CA LEU A 74 5.87 -3.19 -13.94
C LEU A 74 5.97 -1.78 -13.36
N GLU A 75 4.90 -0.99 -13.45
CA GLU A 75 4.87 0.37 -12.90
C GLU A 75 5.01 0.35 -11.37
N GLN A 76 4.33 -0.59 -10.71
CA GLN A 76 4.44 -0.75 -9.26
C GLN A 76 5.86 -1.16 -8.87
N ASP A 77 6.43 -2.12 -9.59
CA ASP A 77 7.79 -2.60 -9.31
C ASP A 77 8.81 -1.46 -9.44
N ALA A 78 8.71 -0.67 -10.49
CA ALA A 78 9.59 0.47 -10.71
C ALA A 78 9.43 1.52 -9.60
N MET A 79 8.19 1.79 -9.18
CA MET A 79 7.92 2.73 -8.09
C MET A 79 8.48 2.22 -6.77
N HIS A 80 8.30 0.93 -6.49
CA HIS A 80 8.87 0.32 -5.27
C HIS A 80 10.39 0.47 -5.23
N ALA A 81 11.05 0.22 -6.36
CA ALA A 81 12.50 0.37 -6.45
C ALA A 81 12.94 1.81 -6.19
N TYR A 82 12.22 2.77 -6.79
CA TYR A 82 12.49 4.19 -6.55
C TYR A 82 12.35 4.57 -5.08
N LEU A 83 11.23 4.19 -4.46
CA LEU A 83 10.97 4.52 -3.06
C LEU A 83 12.04 3.94 -2.14
N ARG A 84 12.46 2.71 -2.39
CA ARG A 84 13.54 2.08 -1.63
C ARG A 84 14.86 2.83 -1.82
N SER A 85 15.12 3.30 -3.02
CA SER A 85 16.37 4.01 -3.34
C SER A 85 16.49 5.35 -2.61
N VAL A 86 15.36 5.96 -2.22
CA VAL A 86 15.36 7.24 -1.50
C VAL A 86 15.08 7.06 -0.01
N GLY A 87 15.20 5.84 0.50
CA GLY A 87 15.22 5.58 1.95
C GLY A 87 13.94 5.04 2.57
N TYR A 88 12.91 4.76 1.78
CA TYR A 88 11.68 4.19 2.31
C TYR A 88 11.73 2.66 2.31
N GLN A 89 10.92 2.07 3.19
CA GLN A 89 10.61 0.65 3.11
C GLN A 89 9.33 0.48 2.28
N VAL A 90 9.26 -0.59 1.51
CA VAL A 90 8.06 -0.94 0.75
C VAL A 90 7.74 -2.41 1.03
N MET A 91 6.53 -2.66 1.51
CA MET A 91 6.02 -3.98 1.83
C MET A 91 4.98 -4.35 0.78
N VAL A 92 5.09 -5.54 0.20
CA VAL A 92 4.03 -6.11 -0.64
C VAL A 92 3.34 -7.17 0.19
N ALA A 93 2.03 -7.04 0.38
CA ALA A 93 1.27 -7.94 1.24
C ALA A 93 0.12 -8.58 0.46
N LYS A 94 0.05 -9.90 0.52
CA LYS A 94 -1.02 -10.67 -0.13
C LYS A 94 -2.11 -10.95 0.89
N GLY A 95 -2.98 -9.96 1.08
CA GLY A 95 -4.10 -10.03 2.01
C GLY A 95 -3.77 -9.49 3.39
N PHE A 96 -4.82 -9.36 4.19
CA PHE A 96 -4.72 -8.81 5.54
C PHE A 96 -3.79 -9.61 6.47
N GLU A 97 -3.95 -10.94 6.48
CA GLU A 97 -3.15 -11.77 7.40
C GLU A 97 -1.66 -11.66 7.11
N ASP A 98 -1.29 -11.67 5.84
CA ASP A 98 0.11 -11.49 5.43
C ASP A 98 0.64 -10.13 5.85
N ALA A 99 -0.14 -9.08 5.61
CA ALA A 99 0.27 -7.72 6.00
C ALA A 99 0.45 -7.61 7.51
N LYS A 100 -0.48 -8.16 8.28
CA LYS A 100 -0.41 -8.17 9.74
C LYS A 100 0.86 -8.86 10.23
N GLN A 101 1.16 -10.05 9.69
CA GLN A 101 2.35 -10.80 10.07
C GLN A 101 3.63 -10.04 9.76
N GLN A 102 3.70 -9.42 8.59
CA GLN A 102 4.87 -8.64 8.19
C GLN A 102 5.07 -7.42 9.09
N ILE A 103 3.97 -6.73 9.43
CA ILE A 103 4.03 -5.56 10.31
C ILE A 103 4.47 -5.97 11.71
N GLU A 104 3.93 -7.05 12.24
CA GLU A 104 4.31 -7.55 13.56
C GLU A 104 5.79 -7.96 13.60
N ALA A 105 6.28 -8.63 12.56
CA ALA A 105 7.69 -9.00 12.47
C ALA A 105 8.58 -7.76 12.41
N LEU A 106 8.19 -6.75 11.65
CA LEU A 106 8.94 -5.51 11.53
C LEU A 106 9.03 -4.77 12.88
N ARG A 107 7.92 -4.71 13.62
CA ARG A 107 7.90 -4.07 14.93
C ARG A 107 8.71 -4.81 15.96
N ASN A 108 8.69 -6.13 15.92
CA ASN A 108 9.48 -6.95 16.83
C ASN A 108 10.98 -6.73 16.63
N GLU A 109 11.43 -6.50 15.40
CA GLU A 109 12.84 -6.21 15.11
C GLU A 109 13.28 -4.86 15.68
N VAL A 110 12.35 -3.89 15.74
CA VAL A 110 12.66 -2.53 16.23
C VAL A 110 12.63 -2.47 17.75
N GLU A 111 11.84 -3.32 18.37
CA GLU A 111 11.72 -3.42 19.82
C GLU A 111 12.79 -4.31 20.41
#